data_92cd144687f19b9e23b84a25975e1b3e
#
_entry.id   92cd144687f19b9e23b84a25975e1b3e
#
_cell.length_a   1.000
_cell.length_b   1.000
_cell.length_c   1.000
_cell.angle_alpha   90.00
_cell.angle_beta   90.00
_cell.angle_gamma   90.00
#
_symmetry.space_group_name_H-M   'P 1'
#
loop_
_entity.id
_entity.type
_entity.pdbx_description
1 polymer ?
#
loop_
_entity_poly.entity_id
_entity_poly.type
_entity_poly.pdbx_seq_one_letter_code
_entity_poly.pdbx_strand_id
1 'polypeptide(L)'
;MSPGTVRRIFLRILSLFLVLVRCLRPRGFFLFFFFFFFLLSLSLSLTFSPDFSQTPLLSLSKASAPNGTVVLVHGFGASSGHFRKNVPAIAKAGYRVLAPDVIGFGASAKPLDNEGKPAVEYSTALWRDFVVDFVAEIARGGESESGNSSSSKVVLVGNSLGSLVALRAAAELPSGQPPISGIALLNLAGGMNNKAASSGDSDWRLVLARPLFALIDFLLSIRPVAAKLFDSFRSPESLKNVLSSVYVNQDAVDDALVELIAGPAREPGALEAFIAIITGDPGPRPEQILEKLPATTPLLFIWGTKDVFTPVDGPVGTWAIKLPETRPATQFELIEGVGHCLHDEFEELVHERLLPWLGKTMPVSS
;
A
#
# COMPACT_ATOMS: atom_id res chain seq x y z
N MET A 1 27.84 26.86 -10.68
CA MET A 1 27.17 27.88 -9.82
C MET A 1 27.88 27.91 -8.47
N SER A 2 28.12 29.09 -7.90
CA SER A 2 28.78 29.17 -6.59
C SER A 2 27.87 28.68 -5.48
N PRO A 3 28.42 28.13 -4.36
CA PRO A 3 27.62 27.66 -3.23
C PRO A 3 26.65 28.72 -2.65
N GLY A 4 27.04 30.01 -2.75
CA GLY A 4 26.20 31.14 -2.32
C GLY A 4 25.00 31.42 -3.22
N THR A 5 25.08 31.11 -4.52
CA THR A 5 24.00 31.27 -5.48
C THR A 5 22.94 30.16 -5.27
N VAL A 6 23.38 28.93 -5.06
CA VAL A 6 22.48 27.78 -4.76
C VAL A 6 21.72 28.03 -3.46
N ARG A 7 22.40 28.53 -2.41
CA ARG A 7 21.76 28.87 -1.13
C ARG A 7 20.71 29.99 -1.26
N ARG A 8 20.95 31.00 -2.08
CA ARG A 8 19.97 32.11 -2.30
C ARG A 8 18.76 31.65 -3.10
N ILE A 9 18.94 30.81 -4.10
CA ILE A 9 17.83 30.20 -4.85
C ILE A 9 17.01 29.31 -3.93
N PHE A 10 17.66 28.49 -3.12
CA PHE A 10 17.01 27.62 -2.14
C PHE A 10 16.19 28.43 -1.12
N LEU A 11 16.71 29.51 -0.55
CA LEU A 11 15.99 30.36 0.41
C LEU A 11 14.80 31.10 -0.22
N ARG A 12 14.87 31.48 -1.49
CA ARG A 12 13.75 32.10 -2.21
C ARG A 12 12.66 31.08 -2.53
N ILE A 13 13.02 29.86 -2.93
CA ILE A 13 12.07 28.77 -3.12
C ILE A 13 11.39 28.42 -1.80
N LEU A 14 12.15 28.34 -0.71
CA LEU A 14 11.62 28.08 0.64
C LEU A 14 10.67 29.17 1.11
N SER A 15 10.95 30.44 0.81
CA SER A 15 10.08 31.56 1.17
C SER A 15 8.77 31.58 0.39
N LEU A 16 8.81 31.33 -0.93
CA LEU A 16 7.62 31.15 -1.77
C LEU A 16 6.78 29.95 -1.30
N PHE A 17 7.45 28.90 -0.91
CA PHE A 17 6.89 27.69 -0.36
C PHE A 17 6.13 27.94 0.94
N LEU A 18 6.70 28.68 1.90
CA LEU A 18 6.04 29.01 3.16
C LEU A 18 4.80 29.89 2.96
N VAL A 19 4.78 30.73 1.94
CA VAL A 19 3.59 31.52 1.56
C VAL A 19 2.48 30.62 1.00
N LEU A 20 2.82 29.68 0.13
CA LEU A 20 1.85 28.69 -0.40
C LEU A 20 1.24 27.82 0.71
N VAL A 21 2.06 27.39 1.69
CA VAL A 21 1.62 26.62 2.87
C VAL A 21 0.59 27.36 3.69
N ARG A 22 0.77 28.68 3.89
CA ARG A 22 -0.19 29.50 4.64
C ARG A 22 -1.54 29.65 3.93
N CYS A 23 -1.55 29.59 2.61
CA CYS A 23 -2.78 29.69 1.82
C CYS A 23 -3.58 28.37 1.72
N LEU A 24 -2.95 27.21 2.03
CA LEU A 24 -3.53 25.88 1.84
C LEU A 24 -4.12 25.23 3.10
N ARG A 25 -4.18 25.95 4.25
CA ARG A 25 -4.81 25.43 5.48
C ARG A 25 -6.35 25.28 5.31
N PRO A 26 -6.96 24.19 5.84
CA PRO A 26 -6.47 23.12 6.73
C PRO A 26 -6.40 21.69 6.14
N ARG A 27 -6.67 21.44 4.86
CA ARG A 27 -6.84 20.07 4.28
C ARG A 27 -5.73 19.58 3.33
N GLY A 28 -4.80 20.46 2.95
CA GLY A 28 -3.65 20.11 2.08
C GLY A 28 -2.33 19.94 2.84
N PHE A 29 -2.35 20.03 4.18
CA PHE A 29 -1.15 20.19 4.99
C PHE A 29 -0.28 18.92 5.11
N PHE A 30 -0.87 17.75 4.95
CA PHE A 30 -0.19 16.48 5.20
C PHE A 30 0.69 15.99 4.04
N LEU A 31 0.29 16.22 2.81
CA LEU A 31 1.17 16.00 1.64
C LEU A 31 2.46 16.82 1.73
N PHE A 32 2.35 17.96 2.38
CA PHE A 32 3.41 18.93 2.59
C PHE A 32 4.34 18.57 3.75
N PHE A 33 3.80 17.96 4.81
CA PHE A 33 4.56 17.57 6.00
C PHE A 33 5.54 16.44 5.70
N PHE A 34 5.16 15.50 4.86
CA PHE A 34 6.00 14.40 4.40
C PHE A 34 7.24 14.91 3.64
N PHE A 35 7.09 15.95 2.83
CA PHE A 35 8.18 16.54 2.06
C PHE A 35 9.08 17.47 2.90
N PHE A 36 8.53 18.15 3.90
CA PHE A 36 9.29 19.09 4.77
C PHE A 36 10.20 18.36 5.76
N PHE A 37 9.73 17.28 6.39
CA PHE A 37 10.56 16.41 7.22
C PHE A 37 11.67 15.71 6.42
N PHE A 38 11.39 15.37 5.17
CA PHE A 38 12.31 14.78 4.23
C PHE A 38 13.54 15.66 3.93
N LEU A 39 13.41 16.98 4.00
CA LEU A 39 14.50 17.92 3.72
C LEU A 39 15.38 18.27 4.94
N LEU A 40 14.97 17.96 6.16
CA LEU A 40 15.63 18.43 7.39
C LEU A 40 16.60 17.43 8.03
N SER A 41 16.57 16.15 7.69
CA SER A 41 17.46 15.15 8.29
C SER A 41 18.60 14.73 7.36
N LEU A 42 19.68 15.48 7.36
CA LEU A 42 20.92 15.19 6.64
C LEU A 42 22.00 14.72 7.60
N SER A 43 22.21 13.41 7.76
CA SER A 43 23.47 12.85 8.27
C SER A 43 23.74 11.41 7.83
N LEU A 44 25.01 11.11 7.63
CA LEU A 44 25.68 10.01 6.89
C LEU A 44 25.69 8.65 7.63
N SER A 45 25.62 7.50 6.91
CA SER A 45 26.77 6.59 6.59
C SER A 45 26.36 5.14 6.26
N LEU A 46 26.84 4.63 5.16
CA LEU A 46 27.43 3.39 4.60
C LEU A 46 27.39 2.06 5.42
N THR A 47 27.10 0.87 4.92
CA THR A 47 27.50 0.00 3.82
C THR A 47 27.04 -1.45 3.98
N PHE A 48 26.69 -2.13 2.92
CA PHE A 48 27.06 -3.42 2.32
C PHE A 48 26.15 -4.67 2.49
N SER A 49 25.98 -5.37 1.38
CA SER A 49 25.14 -6.39 0.77
C SER A 49 25.68 -7.84 0.97
N PRO A 50 25.30 -8.92 0.21
CA PRO A 50 24.01 -9.47 -0.22
C PRO A 50 23.86 -11.01 -0.05
N ASP A 51 22.74 -11.63 -0.32
CA ASP A 51 22.50 -12.70 -1.29
C ASP A 51 21.03 -13.18 -1.30
N PHE A 52 20.48 -13.52 -2.45
CA PHE A 52 19.06 -13.74 -2.66
C PHE A 52 18.74 -15.06 -3.34
N SER A 53 18.07 -15.95 -2.65
CA SER A 53 17.23 -16.97 -3.28
C SER A 53 16.15 -17.49 -2.33
N GLN A 54 15.16 -16.68 -1.98
CA GLN A 54 13.84 -17.17 -1.53
C GLN A 54 12.98 -15.99 -1.10
N THR A 55 11.84 -15.78 -1.77
CA THR A 55 10.80 -14.86 -1.33
C THR A 55 10.18 -15.45 -0.06
N PRO A 56 10.33 -14.84 1.13
CA PRO A 56 9.67 -15.35 2.31
C PRO A 56 8.17 -15.06 2.22
N LEU A 57 7.41 -16.12 2.19
CA LEU A 57 5.96 -16.10 2.32
C LEU A 57 5.62 -16.26 3.80
N LEU A 58 5.02 -15.25 4.43
CA LEU A 58 4.43 -15.43 5.75
C LEU A 58 3.16 -16.27 5.58
N SER A 59 3.23 -17.55 5.91
CA SER A 59 2.14 -18.50 5.74
C SER A 59 1.84 -19.19 7.07
N LEU A 60 0.58 -19.18 7.48
CA LEU A 60 0.07 -20.03 8.55
C LEU A 60 -1.15 -20.79 8.03
N SER A 61 -1.08 -22.13 8.15
CA SER A 61 -2.18 -23.01 7.84
C SER A 61 -2.34 -24.01 8.99
N LYS A 62 -3.55 -24.11 9.59
CA LYS A 62 -3.91 -25.31 10.33
C LYS A 62 -4.47 -26.32 9.37
N ALA A 63 -3.80 -27.46 9.27
CA ALA A 63 -4.13 -28.54 8.37
C ALA A 63 -5.35 -29.30 8.88
N SER A 64 -6.51 -28.99 8.40
CA SER A 64 -7.65 -29.88 8.15
C SER A 64 -8.80 -29.03 7.64
N ALA A 65 -9.00 -29.03 6.33
CA ALA A 65 -10.06 -28.33 5.59
C ALA A 65 -10.23 -26.85 5.96
N PRO A 66 -9.37 -25.95 5.49
CA PRO A 66 -9.54 -24.52 5.75
C PRO A 66 -10.81 -24.02 5.07
N ASN A 67 -11.54 -23.11 5.73
CA ASN A 67 -12.79 -22.51 5.23
C ASN A 67 -12.59 -21.75 3.91
N GLY A 68 -11.35 -21.60 3.47
CA GLY A 68 -10.91 -20.87 2.28
C GLY A 68 -9.54 -20.25 2.51
N THR A 69 -9.06 -19.52 1.53
CA THR A 69 -7.78 -18.83 1.57
C THR A 69 -7.97 -17.32 1.64
N VAL A 70 -7.27 -16.66 2.55
CA VAL A 70 -7.18 -15.20 2.65
C VAL A 70 -5.79 -14.78 2.20
N VAL A 71 -5.71 -13.94 1.18
CA VAL A 71 -4.46 -13.35 0.68
C VAL A 71 -4.39 -11.90 1.15
N LEU A 72 -3.34 -11.56 1.90
CA LEU A 72 -3.12 -10.23 2.47
C LEU A 72 -2.12 -9.47 1.60
N VAL A 73 -2.51 -8.30 1.08
CA VAL A 73 -1.69 -7.47 0.18
C VAL A 73 -1.32 -6.18 0.90
N HIS A 74 -0.02 -6.01 1.18
CA HIS A 74 0.49 -4.86 1.93
C HIS A 74 0.53 -3.56 1.10
N GLY A 75 0.66 -2.43 1.80
CA GLY A 75 0.75 -1.09 1.22
C GLY A 75 2.16 -0.69 0.79
N PHE A 76 2.30 0.55 0.31
CA PHE A 76 3.57 1.15 -0.07
C PHE A 76 4.57 1.16 1.10
N GLY A 77 5.82 0.78 0.81
CA GLY A 77 6.91 0.78 1.79
C GLY A 77 6.80 -0.26 2.90
N ALA A 78 5.74 -1.08 2.89
CA ALA A 78 5.52 -2.15 3.85
C ALA A 78 6.00 -3.52 3.29
N SER A 79 5.70 -4.58 4.03
CA SER A 79 5.95 -5.97 3.67
C SER A 79 4.85 -6.87 4.26
N SER A 80 4.90 -8.16 3.97
CA SER A 80 4.05 -9.19 4.58
C SER A 80 4.07 -9.14 6.12
N GLY A 81 5.21 -8.79 6.70
CA GLY A 81 5.38 -8.62 8.14
C GLY A 81 4.48 -7.54 8.77
N HIS A 82 3.94 -6.61 7.97
CA HIS A 82 2.99 -5.61 8.45
C HIS A 82 1.64 -6.23 8.88
N PHE A 83 1.34 -7.46 8.40
CA PHE A 83 0.19 -8.23 8.84
C PHE A 83 0.49 -9.19 10.02
N ARG A 84 1.60 -8.99 10.74
CA ARG A 84 2.09 -9.83 11.85
C ARG A 84 1.02 -10.17 12.89
N LYS A 85 0.07 -9.27 13.15
CA LYS A 85 -1.01 -9.46 14.11
C LYS A 85 -2.27 -10.08 13.48
N ASN A 86 -2.46 -9.91 12.17
CA ASN A 86 -3.66 -10.36 11.45
C ASN A 86 -3.55 -11.84 11.05
N VAL A 87 -2.37 -12.28 10.57
CA VAL A 87 -2.15 -13.66 10.14
C VAL A 87 -2.54 -14.68 11.21
N PRO A 88 -2.09 -14.57 12.48
CA PRO A 88 -2.47 -15.53 13.53
C PRO A 88 -3.97 -15.53 13.82
N ALA A 89 -4.62 -14.34 13.84
CA ALA A 89 -6.02 -14.21 14.17
C ALA A 89 -6.92 -14.83 13.08
N ILE A 90 -6.63 -14.55 11.80
CA ILE A 90 -7.39 -15.09 10.67
C ILE A 90 -7.17 -16.61 10.56
N ALA A 91 -5.94 -17.10 10.78
CA ALA A 91 -5.64 -18.53 10.80
C ALA A 91 -6.36 -19.26 11.95
N LYS A 92 -6.45 -18.64 13.14
CA LYS A 92 -7.22 -19.17 14.27
C LYS A 92 -8.71 -19.27 13.96
N ALA A 93 -9.23 -18.38 13.11
CA ALA A 93 -10.62 -18.41 12.63
C ALA A 93 -10.86 -19.51 11.57
N GLY A 94 -9.86 -20.31 11.20
CA GLY A 94 -10.00 -21.49 10.34
C GLY A 94 -9.70 -21.23 8.85
N TYR A 95 -9.08 -20.12 8.51
CA TYR A 95 -8.67 -19.82 7.13
C TYR A 95 -7.19 -20.14 6.89
N ARG A 96 -6.85 -20.54 5.67
CA ARG A 96 -5.47 -20.47 5.19
C ARG A 96 -5.13 -19.02 4.93
N VAL A 97 -4.00 -18.53 5.48
CA VAL A 97 -3.60 -17.13 5.33
C VAL A 97 -2.26 -17.07 4.62
N LEU A 98 -2.18 -16.24 3.60
CA LEU A 98 -0.99 -16.02 2.80
C LEU A 98 -0.77 -14.51 2.66
N ALA A 99 0.43 -14.05 2.94
CA ALA A 99 0.83 -12.65 2.79
C ALA A 99 2.12 -12.60 1.97
N PRO A 100 2.05 -12.40 0.65
CA PRO A 100 3.24 -12.23 -0.17
C PRO A 100 3.81 -10.82 -0.05
N ASP A 101 5.12 -10.68 -0.18
CA ASP A 101 5.76 -9.40 -0.47
C ASP A 101 5.61 -9.12 -1.98
N VAL A 102 4.97 -8.01 -2.34
CA VAL A 102 4.83 -7.67 -3.77
C VAL A 102 6.17 -7.17 -4.35
N ILE A 103 6.39 -7.39 -5.65
CA ILE A 103 7.64 -7.04 -6.35
C ILE A 103 8.04 -5.59 -6.04
N GLY A 104 9.30 -5.37 -5.65
CA GLY A 104 9.84 -4.07 -5.28
C GLY A 104 9.81 -3.76 -3.78
N PHE A 105 9.14 -4.61 -2.96
CA PHE A 105 8.97 -4.41 -1.52
C PHE A 105 9.38 -5.65 -0.73
N GLY A 106 9.49 -5.47 0.59
CA GLY A 106 9.80 -6.55 1.49
C GLY A 106 11.05 -7.30 1.03
N ALA A 107 11.02 -8.62 1.16
CA ALA A 107 12.09 -9.51 0.67
C ALA A 107 11.90 -9.96 -0.79
N SER A 108 10.85 -9.47 -1.48
CA SER A 108 10.68 -9.70 -2.92
C SER A 108 11.73 -8.97 -3.75
N ALA A 109 12.01 -9.51 -4.93
CA ALA A 109 12.99 -8.98 -5.85
C ALA A 109 12.74 -7.50 -6.20
N LYS A 110 13.84 -6.76 -6.32
CA LYS A 110 13.91 -5.36 -6.80
C LYS A 110 14.81 -5.34 -8.04
N PRO A 111 14.32 -5.94 -9.17
CA PRO A 111 15.16 -6.29 -10.31
C PRO A 111 15.74 -5.04 -10.99
N LEU A 112 17.04 -5.12 -11.29
CA LEU A 112 17.78 -4.13 -12.05
C LEU A 112 18.29 -4.74 -13.35
N ASP A 113 18.34 -3.93 -14.41
CA ASP A 113 19.00 -4.27 -15.65
C ASP A 113 20.54 -4.09 -15.55
N ASN A 114 21.24 -4.37 -16.64
CA ASN A 114 22.70 -4.26 -16.71
C ASN A 114 23.22 -2.81 -16.57
N GLU A 115 22.35 -1.81 -16.67
CA GLU A 115 22.67 -0.38 -16.48
C GLU A 115 22.33 0.11 -15.06
N GLY A 116 21.80 -0.76 -14.20
CA GLY A 116 21.36 -0.45 -12.85
C GLY A 116 20.06 0.35 -12.81
N LYS A 117 19.22 0.22 -13.83
CA LYS A 117 17.84 0.76 -13.86
C LYS A 117 16.84 -0.35 -13.49
N PRO A 118 15.61 0.00 -13.09
CA PRO A 118 14.57 -1.00 -12.90
C PRO A 118 14.40 -1.86 -14.16
N ALA A 119 14.49 -3.19 -14.01
CA ALA A 119 14.26 -4.14 -15.08
C ALA A 119 12.76 -4.41 -15.31
N VAL A 120 11.90 -3.84 -14.48
CA VAL A 120 10.42 -3.89 -14.59
C VAL A 120 9.83 -2.49 -14.47
N GLU A 121 8.69 -2.27 -15.10
CA GLU A 121 7.90 -1.07 -14.90
C GLU A 121 7.04 -1.22 -13.64
N TYR A 122 7.41 -0.51 -12.56
CA TYR A 122 6.62 -0.49 -11.34
C TYR A 122 5.29 0.22 -11.58
N SER A 123 4.21 -0.54 -11.48
CA SER A 123 2.86 -0.05 -11.73
C SER A 123 1.82 -0.87 -10.98
N THR A 124 0.62 -0.33 -10.84
CA THR A 124 -0.50 -1.10 -10.27
C THR A 124 -0.89 -2.29 -11.17
N ALA A 125 -0.51 -2.27 -12.47
CA ALA A 125 -0.68 -3.40 -13.38
C ALA A 125 0.28 -4.56 -13.05
N LEU A 126 1.57 -4.26 -12.84
CA LEU A 126 2.56 -5.25 -12.43
C LEU A 126 2.12 -5.99 -11.15
N TRP A 127 1.67 -5.24 -10.15
CA TRP A 127 1.25 -5.85 -8.88
C TRP A 127 -0.09 -6.57 -8.99
N ARG A 128 -1.01 -6.11 -9.85
CA ARG A 128 -2.22 -6.86 -10.20
C ARG A 128 -1.86 -8.22 -10.78
N ASP A 129 -0.97 -8.25 -11.78
CA ASP A 129 -0.55 -9.51 -12.44
C ASP A 129 0.13 -10.44 -11.43
N PHE A 130 1.01 -9.91 -10.59
CA PHE A 130 1.62 -10.67 -9.50
C PHE A 130 0.58 -11.31 -8.57
N VAL A 131 -0.45 -10.57 -8.13
CA VAL A 131 -1.50 -11.11 -7.25
C VAL A 131 -2.37 -12.14 -7.99
N VAL A 132 -2.70 -11.91 -9.25
CA VAL A 132 -3.46 -12.85 -10.08
C VAL A 132 -2.69 -14.17 -10.25
N ASP A 133 -1.40 -14.11 -10.60
CA ASP A 133 -0.55 -15.29 -10.75
C ASP A 133 -0.37 -16.04 -9.43
N PHE A 134 -0.22 -15.30 -8.33
CA PHE A 134 -0.14 -15.87 -6.98
C PHE A 134 -1.42 -16.62 -6.59
N VAL A 135 -2.61 -16.05 -6.87
CA VAL A 135 -3.90 -16.71 -6.63
C VAL A 135 -4.06 -17.96 -7.51
N ALA A 136 -3.63 -17.89 -8.77
CA ALA A 136 -3.67 -19.03 -9.68
C ALA A 136 -2.79 -20.19 -9.21
N GLU A 137 -1.61 -19.89 -8.67
CA GLU A 137 -0.69 -20.89 -8.13
C GLU A 137 -1.25 -21.56 -6.86
N ILE A 138 -1.89 -20.78 -5.98
CA ILE A 138 -2.59 -21.30 -4.80
C ILE A 138 -3.67 -22.31 -5.20
N ALA A 139 -4.46 -21.99 -6.23
CA ALA A 139 -5.54 -22.85 -6.71
C ALA A 139 -4.99 -24.15 -7.27
N ARG A 140 -3.90 -24.10 -8.08
CA ARG A 140 -3.24 -25.32 -8.63
C ARG A 140 -2.65 -26.21 -7.53
N GLY A 141 -2.03 -25.61 -6.50
CA GLY A 141 -1.46 -26.37 -5.38
C GLY A 141 -2.51 -27.07 -4.50
N GLY A 142 -3.78 -26.66 -4.57
CA GLY A 142 -4.89 -27.31 -3.87
C GLY A 142 -5.44 -28.57 -4.55
N GLU A 143 -5.10 -28.80 -5.82
CA GLU A 143 -5.62 -29.93 -6.60
C GLU A 143 -4.81 -31.24 -6.46
N SER A 144 -3.65 -31.23 -5.77
CA SER A 144 -2.66 -32.32 -5.92
C SER A 144 -2.86 -33.57 -5.06
N GLU A 145 -3.81 -33.66 -4.12
CA GLU A 145 -3.87 -34.87 -3.27
C GLU A 145 -5.26 -35.52 -3.02
N SER A 146 -6.36 -34.94 -3.40
CA SER A 146 -7.65 -35.54 -3.01
C SER A 146 -8.72 -35.74 -4.10
N GLY A 147 -8.43 -35.44 -5.36
CA GLY A 147 -9.37 -35.68 -6.46
C GLY A 147 -10.71 -34.93 -6.36
N ASN A 148 -10.91 -34.12 -5.34
CA ASN A 148 -12.12 -33.35 -5.13
C ASN A 148 -11.78 -31.89 -5.49
N SER A 149 -12.13 -31.47 -6.69
CA SER A 149 -12.04 -30.08 -7.20
C SER A 149 -13.04 -29.18 -6.46
N SER A 150 -12.85 -29.00 -5.17
CA SER A 150 -13.47 -27.94 -4.41
C SER A 150 -12.76 -26.65 -4.81
N SER A 151 -13.37 -25.82 -5.67
CA SER A 151 -12.80 -24.54 -6.07
C SER A 151 -12.46 -23.74 -4.80
N SER A 152 -11.16 -23.58 -4.53
CA SER A 152 -10.68 -22.96 -3.31
C SER A 152 -11.20 -21.52 -3.27
N LYS A 153 -12.13 -21.22 -2.34
CA LYS A 153 -12.62 -19.86 -2.12
C LYS A 153 -11.44 -18.98 -1.74
N VAL A 154 -11.21 -17.87 -2.45
CA VAL A 154 -10.15 -16.92 -2.18
C VAL A 154 -10.74 -15.55 -1.91
N VAL A 155 -10.33 -14.93 -0.81
CA VAL A 155 -10.62 -13.54 -0.48
C VAL A 155 -9.32 -12.75 -0.47
N LEU A 156 -9.32 -11.58 -1.09
CA LEU A 156 -8.22 -10.62 -1.01
C LEU A 156 -8.48 -9.61 0.09
N VAL A 157 -7.47 -9.31 0.90
CA VAL A 157 -7.50 -8.24 1.91
C VAL A 157 -6.30 -7.35 1.65
N GLY A 158 -6.52 -6.08 1.39
CA GLY A 158 -5.44 -5.13 1.15
C GLY A 158 -5.45 -3.96 2.12
N ASN A 159 -4.28 -3.34 2.35
CA ASN A 159 -4.18 -2.06 3.03
C ASN A 159 -3.60 -1.01 2.07
N SER A 160 -4.19 0.18 2.04
CA SER A 160 -3.69 1.32 1.28
C SER A 160 -3.49 0.98 -0.21
N LEU A 161 -2.28 1.08 -0.75
CA LEU A 161 -1.92 0.64 -2.10
C LEU A 161 -2.27 -0.85 -2.33
N GLY A 162 -2.08 -1.71 -1.33
CA GLY A 162 -2.47 -3.11 -1.41
C GLY A 162 -3.98 -3.31 -1.59
N SER A 163 -4.81 -2.41 -1.05
CA SER A 163 -6.26 -2.39 -1.31
C SER A 163 -6.56 -2.09 -2.78
N LEU A 164 -5.87 -1.12 -3.37
CA LEU A 164 -6.03 -0.78 -4.79
C LEU A 164 -5.61 -1.94 -5.69
N VAL A 165 -4.49 -2.59 -5.36
CA VAL A 165 -3.99 -3.77 -6.08
C VAL A 165 -4.96 -4.94 -5.97
N ALA A 166 -5.48 -5.23 -4.76
CA ALA A 166 -6.46 -6.28 -4.52
C ALA A 166 -7.77 -6.04 -5.31
N LEU A 167 -8.27 -4.80 -5.29
CA LEU A 167 -9.45 -4.40 -6.06
C LEU A 167 -9.20 -4.59 -7.55
N ARG A 168 -8.03 -4.18 -8.06
CA ARG A 168 -7.66 -4.31 -9.46
C ARG A 168 -7.49 -5.76 -9.89
N ALA A 169 -6.86 -6.60 -9.05
CA ALA A 169 -6.69 -8.02 -9.32
C ALA A 169 -8.03 -8.74 -9.47
N ALA A 170 -9.02 -8.40 -8.65
CA ALA A 170 -10.35 -8.99 -8.74
C ALA A 170 -11.17 -8.45 -9.91
N ALA A 171 -11.07 -7.15 -10.23
CA ALA A 171 -11.82 -6.52 -11.29
C ALA A 171 -11.30 -6.84 -12.69
N GLU A 172 -10.00 -7.07 -12.83
CA GLU A 172 -9.31 -7.36 -14.10
C GLU A 172 -8.82 -8.81 -14.16
N LEU A 173 -9.51 -9.74 -13.47
CA LEU A 173 -9.16 -11.15 -13.42
C LEU A 173 -9.30 -11.78 -14.82
N PRO A 174 -8.25 -12.38 -15.40
CA PRO A 174 -8.34 -13.03 -16.71
C PRO A 174 -9.32 -14.20 -16.73
N SER A 175 -9.95 -14.45 -17.87
CA SER A 175 -10.84 -15.60 -18.06
C SER A 175 -10.11 -16.90 -17.76
N GLY A 176 -10.78 -17.81 -17.04
CA GLY A 176 -10.22 -19.13 -16.67
C GLY A 176 -9.40 -19.11 -15.38
N GLN A 177 -9.21 -17.98 -14.74
CA GLN A 177 -8.59 -17.91 -13.41
C GLN A 177 -9.60 -18.25 -12.30
N PRO A 178 -9.14 -18.75 -11.14
CA PRO A 178 -10.02 -19.03 -10.00
C PRO A 178 -10.75 -17.77 -9.53
N PRO A 179 -12.06 -17.85 -9.29
CA PRO A 179 -12.83 -16.67 -8.91
C PRO A 179 -12.41 -16.15 -7.53
N ILE A 180 -12.29 -14.83 -7.40
CA ILE A 180 -12.12 -14.14 -6.11
C ILE A 180 -13.48 -14.00 -5.47
N SER A 181 -13.65 -14.60 -4.30
CA SER A 181 -14.92 -14.70 -3.57
C SER A 181 -15.35 -13.41 -2.90
N GLY A 182 -14.40 -12.48 -2.66
CA GLY A 182 -14.65 -11.18 -2.04
C GLY A 182 -13.38 -10.40 -1.80
N ILE A 183 -13.53 -9.12 -1.48
CA ILE A 183 -12.39 -8.21 -1.29
C ILE A 183 -12.65 -7.34 -0.06
N ALA A 184 -11.68 -7.29 0.88
CA ALA A 184 -11.68 -6.33 1.98
C ALA A 184 -10.61 -5.26 1.76
N LEU A 185 -10.99 -4.01 1.85
CA LEU A 185 -10.22 -2.82 1.50
C LEU A 185 -10.03 -1.95 2.74
N LEU A 186 -8.81 -1.96 3.26
CA LEU A 186 -8.42 -1.24 4.47
C LEU A 186 -7.78 0.09 4.06
N ASN A 187 -8.44 1.22 4.34
CA ASN A 187 -7.96 2.56 3.97
C ASN A 187 -7.48 2.63 2.51
N LEU A 188 -8.39 2.39 1.59
CA LEU A 188 -8.13 2.27 0.14
C LEU A 188 -7.39 3.48 -0.43
N ALA A 189 -6.27 3.24 -1.13
CA ALA A 189 -5.53 4.28 -1.84
C ALA A 189 -6.21 4.71 -3.13
N GLY A 190 -6.07 5.99 -3.49
CA GLY A 190 -6.59 6.57 -4.73
C GLY A 190 -5.75 6.28 -5.97
N GLY A 191 -4.51 5.79 -5.80
CA GLY A 191 -3.57 5.47 -6.87
C GLY A 191 -2.23 5.00 -6.33
N MET A 192 -1.28 4.71 -7.20
CA MET A 192 0.05 4.24 -6.83
C MET A 192 0.86 5.28 -6.05
N ASN A 193 0.65 6.55 -6.35
CA ASN A 193 1.35 7.68 -5.75
C ASN A 193 0.44 8.93 -5.67
N ASN A 194 0.97 10.00 -5.12
CA ASN A 194 0.22 11.24 -4.86
C ASN A 194 -0.28 11.96 -6.13
N LYS A 195 0.23 11.62 -7.32
CA LYS A 195 -0.25 12.19 -8.59
C LYS A 195 -1.70 11.81 -8.89
N ALA A 196 -2.16 10.67 -8.34
CA ALA A 196 -3.56 10.25 -8.44
C ALA A 196 -4.54 11.32 -7.92
N ALA A 197 -4.17 12.03 -6.87
CA ALA A 197 -4.99 13.12 -6.33
C ALA A 197 -5.16 14.28 -7.31
N SER A 198 -4.19 14.52 -8.20
CA SER A 198 -4.20 15.60 -9.18
C SER A 198 -4.73 15.19 -10.57
N SER A 199 -5.05 13.93 -10.78
CA SER A 199 -5.54 13.41 -12.07
C SER A 199 -7.05 13.53 -12.27
N GLY A 200 -7.80 13.97 -11.24
CA GLY A 200 -9.25 14.25 -11.34
C GLY A 200 -9.56 15.73 -11.58
N ASP A 201 -10.65 16.00 -12.27
CA ASP A 201 -11.07 17.38 -12.61
C ASP A 201 -11.75 18.15 -11.45
N SER A 202 -11.84 17.55 -10.25
CA SER A 202 -12.77 18.01 -9.22
C SER A 202 -12.20 18.97 -8.18
N ASP A 203 -10.87 19.09 -8.03
CA ASP A 203 -10.29 20.04 -7.07
C ASP A 203 -9.13 20.84 -7.71
N TRP A 204 -9.41 22.12 -8.04
CA TRP A 204 -8.44 23.07 -8.58
C TRP A 204 -7.19 23.20 -7.68
N ARG A 205 -7.28 22.94 -6.37
CA ARG A 205 -6.16 22.99 -5.43
C ARG A 205 -5.13 21.91 -5.71
N LEU A 206 -5.60 20.73 -6.15
CA LEU A 206 -4.73 19.62 -6.54
C LEU A 206 -4.04 19.88 -7.87
N VAL A 207 -4.70 20.61 -8.78
CA VAL A 207 -4.09 21.09 -10.03
C VAL A 207 -2.92 22.04 -9.73
N LEU A 208 -3.05 22.90 -8.71
CA LEU A 208 -1.94 23.75 -8.25
C LEU A 208 -0.76 23.00 -7.66
N ALA A 209 -0.92 21.74 -7.26
CA ALA A 209 0.17 20.88 -6.78
C ALA A 209 1.03 20.29 -7.91
N ARG A 210 0.56 20.31 -9.18
CA ARG A 210 1.30 19.76 -10.33
C ARG A 210 2.73 20.30 -10.48
N PRO A 211 3.02 21.62 -10.33
CA PRO A 211 4.39 22.12 -10.39
C PRO A 211 5.29 21.55 -9.28
N LEU A 212 4.71 21.26 -8.10
CA LEU A 212 5.42 20.63 -7.00
C LEU A 212 5.77 19.18 -7.33
N PHE A 213 4.85 18.41 -7.90
CA PHE A 213 5.13 17.03 -8.34
C PHE A 213 6.20 17.03 -9.44
N ALA A 214 6.14 17.96 -10.40
CA ALA A 214 7.18 18.10 -11.42
C ALA A 214 8.56 18.44 -10.82
N LEU A 215 8.61 19.25 -9.76
CA LEU A 215 9.85 19.55 -9.04
C LEU A 215 10.37 18.31 -8.30
N ILE A 216 9.49 17.52 -7.67
CA ILE A 216 9.86 16.26 -7.03
C ILE A 216 10.44 15.29 -8.05
N ASP A 217 9.77 15.09 -9.18
CA ASP A 217 10.24 14.24 -10.28
C ASP A 217 11.61 14.71 -10.79
N PHE A 218 11.79 16.01 -10.97
CA PHE A 218 13.08 16.58 -11.36
C PHE A 218 14.19 16.31 -10.33
N LEU A 219 13.92 16.51 -9.03
CA LEU A 219 14.91 16.24 -7.98
C LEU A 219 15.24 14.75 -7.90
N LEU A 220 14.26 13.87 -8.03
CA LEU A 220 14.47 12.41 -8.04
C LEU A 220 15.14 11.90 -9.32
N SER A 221 15.06 12.64 -10.43
CA SER A 221 15.85 12.33 -11.64
C SER A 221 17.34 12.54 -11.48
N ILE A 222 17.75 13.36 -10.51
CA ILE A 222 19.16 13.61 -10.18
C ILE A 222 19.63 12.55 -9.18
N ARG A 223 20.20 11.44 -9.67
CA ARG A 223 20.53 10.26 -8.87
C ARG A 223 21.26 10.55 -7.53
N PRO A 224 22.31 11.40 -7.44
CA PRO A 224 22.93 11.71 -6.16
C PRO A 224 21.99 12.39 -5.15
N VAL A 225 21.04 13.21 -5.66
CA VAL A 225 20.01 13.86 -4.82
C VAL A 225 19.00 12.83 -4.34
N ALA A 226 18.50 12.00 -5.25
CA ALA A 226 17.56 10.93 -4.92
C ALA A 226 18.13 9.94 -3.90
N ALA A 227 19.40 9.50 -4.08
CA ALA A 227 20.07 8.62 -3.13
C ALA A 227 20.16 9.24 -1.74
N LYS A 228 20.59 10.50 -1.65
CA LYS A 228 20.69 11.21 -0.37
C LYS A 228 19.33 11.38 0.32
N LEU A 229 18.30 11.68 -0.45
CA LEU A 229 16.94 11.81 0.05
C LEU A 229 16.42 10.44 0.55
N PHE A 230 16.64 9.39 -0.21
CA PHE A 230 16.23 8.03 0.17
C PHE A 230 16.98 7.52 1.41
N ASP A 231 18.29 7.77 1.50
CA ASP A 231 19.09 7.41 2.68
C ASP A 231 18.60 8.13 3.94
N SER A 232 18.21 9.38 3.83
CA SER A 232 17.60 10.12 4.92
C SER A 232 16.23 9.53 5.30
N PHE A 233 15.40 9.21 4.32
CA PHE A 233 14.06 8.65 4.54
C PHE A 233 14.10 7.27 5.21
N ARG A 234 14.98 6.35 4.75
CA ARG A 234 15.10 4.99 5.28
C ARG A 234 15.84 4.88 6.62
N SER A 235 16.33 5.99 7.19
CA SER A 235 16.94 5.96 8.52
C SER A 235 15.90 5.57 9.59
N PRO A 236 16.25 4.74 10.58
CA PRO A 236 15.31 4.31 11.61
C PRO A 236 14.62 5.47 12.33
N GLU A 237 15.35 6.57 12.59
CA GLU A 237 14.82 7.76 13.24
C GLU A 237 13.77 8.46 12.35
N SER A 238 14.07 8.66 11.05
CA SER A 238 13.13 9.25 10.11
C SER A 238 11.89 8.38 9.92
N LEU A 239 12.07 7.07 9.79
CA LEU A 239 10.97 6.12 9.69
C LEU A 239 10.09 6.13 10.93
N LYS A 240 10.68 6.15 12.14
CA LYS A 240 9.92 6.25 13.38
C LYS A 240 9.10 7.55 13.44
N ASN A 241 9.67 8.67 13.03
CA ASN A 241 8.96 9.96 12.96
C ASN A 241 7.80 9.92 11.95
N VAL A 242 8.02 9.34 10.76
CA VAL A 242 6.98 9.17 9.75
C VAL A 242 5.86 8.26 10.26
N LEU A 243 6.20 7.10 10.80
CA LEU A 243 5.22 6.16 11.36
C LEU A 243 4.44 6.81 12.51
N SER A 244 5.10 7.54 13.41
CA SER A 244 4.44 8.28 14.49
C SER A 244 3.45 9.33 13.99
N SER A 245 3.60 9.83 12.77
CA SER A 245 2.64 10.76 12.16
C SER A 245 1.44 10.07 11.52
N VAL A 246 1.54 8.77 11.25
CA VAL A 246 0.55 7.94 10.55
C VAL A 246 -0.27 7.09 11.53
N TYR A 247 0.37 6.66 12.61
CA TYR A 247 -0.24 5.89 13.69
C TYR A 247 -0.80 6.83 14.76
N VAL A 248 -2.03 6.62 15.18
CA VAL A 248 -2.62 7.28 16.36
C VAL A 248 -2.12 6.60 17.63
N ASN A 249 -2.08 5.27 17.62
CA ASN A 249 -1.49 4.48 18.70
C ASN A 249 0.04 4.42 18.57
N GLN A 250 0.72 5.30 19.31
CA GLN A 250 2.18 5.42 19.27
C GLN A 250 2.90 4.15 19.78
N ASP A 251 2.26 3.37 20.65
CA ASP A 251 2.85 2.13 21.20
C ASP A 251 2.95 1.03 20.12
N ALA A 252 2.16 1.12 19.05
CA ALA A 252 2.27 0.22 17.91
C ALA A 252 3.50 0.49 17.02
N VAL A 253 4.12 1.68 17.15
CA VAL A 253 5.35 2.06 16.43
C VAL A 253 6.58 1.52 17.18
N ASP A 254 6.68 0.22 17.25
CA ASP A 254 7.80 -0.48 17.88
C ASP A 254 9.04 -0.58 16.96
N ASP A 255 10.19 -0.92 17.54
CA ASP A 255 11.43 -1.06 16.79
C ASP A 255 11.38 -2.23 15.78
N ALA A 256 10.55 -3.24 16.03
CA ALA A 256 10.32 -4.34 15.10
C ALA A 256 9.60 -3.85 13.83
N LEU A 257 8.59 -2.99 13.97
CA LEU A 257 7.91 -2.35 12.82
C LEU A 257 8.88 -1.47 12.02
N VAL A 258 9.71 -0.68 12.72
CA VAL A 258 10.71 0.16 12.06
C VAL A 258 11.68 -0.70 11.24
N GLU A 259 12.16 -1.82 11.79
CA GLU A 259 13.08 -2.71 11.07
C GLU A 259 12.42 -3.47 9.92
N LEU A 260 11.15 -3.85 10.05
CA LEU A 260 10.36 -4.45 8.95
C LEU A 260 10.31 -3.55 7.70
N ILE A 261 10.40 -2.24 7.88
CA ILE A 261 10.40 -1.26 6.77
C ILE A 261 11.85 -0.90 6.37
N ALA A 262 12.72 -0.65 7.36
CA ALA A 262 14.10 -0.23 7.11
C ALA A 262 14.95 -1.33 6.47
N GLY A 263 14.76 -2.58 6.85
CA GLY A 263 15.51 -3.72 6.34
C GLY A 263 15.46 -3.81 4.81
N PRO A 264 14.28 -4.01 4.22
CA PRO A 264 14.11 -4.06 2.77
C PRO A 264 14.56 -2.80 2.02
N ALA A 265 14.46 -1.63 2.66
CA ALA A 265 14.91 -0.37 2.06
C ALA A 265 16.45 -0.25 1.95
N ARG A 266 17.21 -1.16 2.58
CA ARG A 266 18.67 -1.22 2.46
C ARG A 266 19.14 -2.12 1.31
N GLU A 267 18.25 -2.88 0.73
CA GLU A 267 18.58 -3.86 -0.31
C GLU A 267 18.89 -3.20 -1.65
N PRO A 268 19.72 -3.84 -2.50
CA PRO A 268 19.97 -3.40 -3.87
C PRO A 268 18.64 -3.25 -4.64
N GLY A 269 18.53 -2.19 -5.45
CA GLY A 269 17.34 -1.91 -6.23
C GLY A 269 16.24 -1.17 -5.47
N ALA A 270 16.31 -1.04 -4.13
CA ALA A 270 15.29 -0.36 -3.33
C ALA A 270 15.14 1.13 -3.68
N LEU A 271 16.25 1.83 -3.91
CA LEU A 271 16.25 3.22 -4.37
C LEU A 271 15.57 3.36 -5.73
N GLU A 272 15.93 2.49 -6.68
CA GLU A 272 15.42 2.51 -8.04
C GLU A 272 13.92 2.21 -8.07
N ALA A 273 13.48 1.21 -7.29
CA ALA A 273 12.06 0.90 -7.11
C ALA A 273 11.31 2.10 -6.49
N PHE A 274 11.86 2.70 -5.44
CA PHE A 274 11.28 3.88 -4.80
C PHE A 274 11.10 5.04 -5.79
N ILE A 275 12.16 5.39 -6.54
CA ILE A 275 12.09 6.46 -7.55
C ILE A 275 11.02 6.13 -8.59
N ALA A 276 11.05 4.92 -9.17
CA ALA A 276 10.12 4.50 -10.21
C ALA A 276 8.65 4.55 -9.75
N ILE A 277 8.37 4.17 -8.50
CA ILE A 277 7.01 4.19 -7.94
C ILE A 277 6.55 5.63 -7.69
N ILE A 278 7.38 6.49 -7.10
CA ILE A 278 6.99 7.88 -6.79
C ILE A 278 6.83 8.71 -8.06
N THR A 279 7.69 8.50 -9.07
CA THR A 279 7.67 9.28 -10.32
C THR A 279 6.79 8.65 -11.40
N GLY A 280 6.34 7.41 -11.23
CA GLY A 280 5.56 6.65 -12.19
C GLY A 280 4.13 7.14 -12.38
N ASP A 281 3.41 6.46 -13.29
CA ASP A 281 1.99 6.68 -13.51
C ASP A 281 1.18 6.22 -12.29
N PRO A 282 0.27 7.03 -11.73
CA PRO A 282 -0.55 6.65 -10.58
C PRO A 282 -1.50 5.48 -10.86
N GLY A 283 -1.73 5.13 -12.11
CA GLY A 283 -2.68 4.11 -12.53
C GLY A 283 -4.14 4.57 -12.48
N PRO A 284 -5.08 3.66 -12.79
CA PRO A 284 -6.51 3.95 -12.76
C PRO A 284 -7.00 4.20 -11.32
N ARG A 285 -7.99 5.08 -11.20
CA ARG A 285 -8.64 5.36 -9.91
C ARG A 285 -9.54 4.20 -9.47
N PRO A 286 -9.79 4.05 -8.16
CA PRO A 286 -10.66 3.00 -7.63
C PRO A 286 -12.04 2.94 -8.28
N GLU A 287 -12.64 4.10 -8.60
CA GLU A 287 -13.94 4.20 -9.26
C GLU A 287 -13.92 3.51 -10.63
N GLN A 288 -12.90 3.80 -11.44
CA GLN A 288 -12.73 3.22 -12.78
C GLN A 288 -12.47 1.70 -12.73
N ILE A 289 -11.77 1.25 -11.69
CA ILE A 289 -11.51 -0.19 -11.48
C ILE A 289 -12.82 -0.89 -11.08
N LEU A 290 -13.59 -0.28 -10.18
CA LEU A 290 -14.83 -0.88 -9.68
C LEU A 290 -15.89 -1.09 -10.76
N GLU A 291 -15.92 -0.26 -11.81
CA GLU A 291 -16.81 -0.42 -12.97
C GLU A 291 -16.66 -1.80 -13.65
N LYS A 292 -15.46 -2.39 -13.57
CA LYS A 292 -15.16 -3.72 -14.16
C LYS A 292 -15.50 -4.87 -13.23
N LEU A 293 -15.72 -4.62 -11.94
CA LEU A 293 -15.98 -5.65 -10.95
C LEU A 293 -17.47 -6.03 -10.94
N PRO A 294 -17.87 -7.31 -11.06
CA PRO A 294 -19.26 -7.72 -11.00
C PRO A 294 -19.96 -7.17 -9.75
N ALA A 295 -21.17 -6.63 -9.93
CA ALA A 295 -21.92 -5.97 -8.84
C ALA A 295 -22.23 -6.90 -7.67
N THR A 296 -22.24 -8.21 -7.89
CA THR A 296 -22.47 -9.25 -6.90
C THR A 296 -21.25 -9.63 -6.08
N THR A 297 -20.03 -9.19 -6.48
CA THR A 297 -18.82 -9.51 -5.73
C THR A 297 -18.86 -8.82 -4.35
N PRO A 298 -18.75 -9.55 -3.24
CA PRO A 298 -18.75 -8.98 -1.89
C PRO A 298 -17.57 -8.02 -1.68
N LEU A 299 -17.86 -6.83 -1.20
CA LEU A 299 -16.87 -5.83 -0.82
C LEU A 299 -17.05 -5.44 0.65
N LEU A 300 -15.93 -5.30 1.35
CA LEU A 300 -15.85 -4.70 2.68
C LEU A 300 -14.85 -3.56 2.66
N PHE A 301 -15.30 -2.35 2.97
CA PHE A 301 -14.42 -1.24 3.27
C PHE A 301 -14.31 -1.11 4.78
N ILE A 302 -13.08 -1.01 5.29
CA ILE A 302 -12.81 -0.63 6.69
C ILE A 302 -11.93 0.61 6.66
N TRP A 303 -12.38 1.67 7.32
CA TRP A 303 -11.72 2.97 7.25
C TRP A 303 -11.53 3.59 8.63
N GLY A 304 -10.33 4.13 8.88
CA GLY A 304 -10.00 4.88 10.09
C GLY A 304 -10.33 6.37 9.93
N THR A 305 -11.02 6.96 10.92
CA THR A 305 -11.39 8.40 10.85
C THR A 305 -10.21 9.35 10.99
N LYS A 306 -9.06 8.86 11.43
CA LYS A 306 -7.81 9.63 11.58
C LYS A 306 -6.78 9.30 10.49
N ASP A 307 -7.21 8.65 9.42
CA ASP A 307 -6.33 8.42 8.28
C ASP A 307 -5.93 9.74 7.63
N VAL A 308 -4.63 10.01 7.63
CA VAL A 308 -4.05 11.24 7.10
C VAL A 308 -3.60 11.12 5.64
N PHE A 309 -3.43 9.88 5.13
CA PHE A 309 -3.02 9.63 3.75
C PHE A 309 -4.22 9.51 2.81
N THR A 310 -5.22 8.77 3.24
CA THR A 310 -6.47 8.60 2.51
C THR A 310 -7.65 8.99 3.41
N PRO A 311 -7.81 10.30 3.72
CA PRO A 311 -8.83 10.74 4.66
C PRO A 311 -10.22 10.35 4.16
N VAL A 312 -11.07 9.89 5.08
CA VAL A 312 -12.42 9.41 4.77
C VAL A 312 -13.32 10.52 4.18
N ASP A 313 -13.04 11.78 4.50
CA ASP A 313 -13.69 12.95 3.92
C ASP A 313 -13.03 13.43 2.61
N GLY A 314 -11.99 12.72 2.15
CA GLY A 314 -11.36 12.93 0.85
C GLY A 314 -12.15 12.33 -0.31
N PRO A 315 -11.69 12.53 -1.57
CA PRO A 315 -12.43 12.07 -2.75
C PRO A 315 -12.77 10.59 -2.75
N VAL A 316 -11.80 9.72 -2.43
CA VAL A 316 -12.00 8.26 -2.41
C VAL A 316 -12.92 7.83 -1.26
N GLY A 317 -12.71 8.38 -0.06
CA GLY A 317 -13.53 8.04 1.12
C GLY A 317 -14.98 8.47 0.95
N THR A 318 -15.23 9.71 0.49
CA THR A 318 -16.59 10.22 0.24
C THR A 318 -17.33 9.46 -0.87
N TRP A 319 -16.61 8.92 -1.84
CA TRP A 319 -17.16 8.02 -2.84
C TRP A 319 -17.47 6.64 -2.23
N ALA A 320 -16.53 6.04 -1.52
CA ALA A 320 -16.66 4.69 -0.96
C ALA A 320 -17.82 4.57 0.05
N ILE A 321 -18.03 5.60 0.88
CA ILE A 321 -19.12 5.67 1.86
C ILE A 321 -20.52 5.53 1.21
N LYS A 322 -20.68 5.99 -0.03
CA LYS A 322 -21.98 5.97 -0.74
C LYS A 322 -22.22 4.66 -1.50
N LEU A 323 -21.20 3.82 -1.66
CA LEU A 323 -21.31 2.59 -2.45
C LEU A 323 -22.37 1.60 -1.95
N PRO A 324 -22.58 1.41 -0.63
CA PRO A 324 -23.65 0.51 -0.15
C PRO A 324 -25.05 0.88 -0.65
N GLU A 325 -25.30 2.16 -0.97
CA GLU A 325 -26.59 2.63 -1.49
C GLU A 325 -26.87 2.13 -2.92
N THR A 326 -25.82 1.96 -3.72
CA THR A 326 -25.92 1.60 -5.15
C THR A 326 -25.42 0.19 -5.45
N ARG A 327 -24.66 -0.42 -4.53
CA ARG A 327 -24.04 -1.73 -4.66
C ARG A 327 -24.31 -2.56 -3.39
N PRO A 328 -25.42 -3.29 -3.30
CA PRO A 328 -25.85 -4.01 -2.09
C PRO A 328 -24.86 -5.05 -1.54
N ALA A 329 -23.95 -5.56 -2.39
CA ALA A 329 -22.88 -6.47 -1.96
C ALA A 329 -21.71 -5.74 -1.27
N THR A 330 -21.82 -4.44 -1.01
CA THR A 330 -20.80 -3.63 -0.36
C THR A 330 -21.17 -3.32 1.08
N GLN A 331 -20.22 -3.50 2.00
CA GLN A 331 -20.28 -3.02 3.38
C GLN A 331 -19.20 -1.94 3.59
N PHE A 332 -19.54 -0.91 4.35
CA PHE A 332 -18.60 0.15 4.72
C PHE A 332 -18.61 0.30 6.25
N GLU A 333 -17.43 0.10 6.85
CA GLU A 333 -17.21 0.13 8.29
C GLU A 333 -16.22 1.27 8.62
N LEU A 334 -16.66 2.18 9.47
CA LEU A 334 -15.84 3.27 9.96
C LEU A 334 -15.34 2.94 11.37
N ILE A 335 -14.05 3.14 11.63
CA ILE A 335 -13.46 2.98 12.95
C ILE A 335 -13.00 4.34 13.46
N GLU A 336 -13.67 4.80 14.50
CA GLU A 336 -13.40 6.09 15.11
C GLU A 336 -12.04 6.11 15.83
N GLY A 337 -11.27 7.21 15.64
CA GLY A 337 -10.00 7.42 16.33
C GLY A 337 -8.82 6.63 15.81
N VAL A 338 -8.95 5.92 14.67
CA VAL A 338 -7.91 5.03 14.11
C VAL A 338 -7.26 5.63 12.88
N GLY A 339 -5.94 5.42 12.72
CA GLY A 339 -5.11 5.97 11.66
C GLY A 339 -5.08 5.13 10.38
N HIS A 340 -4.02 5.32 9.60
CA HIS A 340 -3.86 4.69 8.28
C HIS A 340 -3.57 3.19 8.34
N CYS A 341 -2.81 2.74 9.33
CA CYS A 341 -2.37 1.34 9.46
C CYS A 341 -3.25 0.57 10.45
N LEU A 342 -4.57 0.71 10.33
CA LEU A 342 -5.56 0.20 11.29
C LEU A 342 -5.36 -1.28 11.64
N HIS A 343 -4.87 -2.09 10.70
CA HIS A 343 -4.65 -3.54 10.86
C HIS A 343 -3.44 -3.91 11.75
N ASP A 344 -2.53 -2.95 11.99
CA ASP A 344 -1.40 -3.11 12.92
C ASP A 344 -1.55 -2.22 14.16
N GLU A 345 -2.28 -1.12 14.04
CA GLU A 345 -2.49 -0.13 15.09
C GLU A 345 -3.55 -0.54 16.10
N PHE A 346 -4.69 -1.04 15.60
CA PHE A 346 -5.85 -1.52 16.37
C PHE A 346 -6.44 -2.77 15.70
N GLU A 347 -5.66 -3.82 15.63
CA GLU A 347 -5.98 -5.06 14.92
C GLU A 347 -7.27 -5.71 15.38
N GLU A 348 -7.61 -5.63 16.67
CA GLU A 348 -8.83 -6.22 17.22
C GLU A 348 -10.07 -5.57 16.61
N LEU A 349 -10.07 -4.23 16.43
CA LEU A 349 -11.21 -3.52 15.84
C LEU A 349 -11.40 -3.88 14.35
N VAL A 350 -10.30 -4.23 13.67
CA VAL A 350 -10.36 -4.77 12.31
C VAL A 350 -10.89 -6.20 12.31
N HIS A 351 -10.42 -7.05 13.23
CA HIS A 351 -10.87 -8.43 13.33
C HIS A 351 -12.36 -8.55 13.67
N GLU A 352 -12.90 -7.70 14.53
CA GLU A 352 -14.33 -7.64 14.87
C GLU A 352 -15.22 -7.43 13.64
N ARG A 353 -14.73 -6.79 12.59
CA ARG A 353 -15.42 -6.51 11.33
C ARG A 353 -15.12 -7.51 10.25
N LEU A 354 -13.84 -7.81 10.08
CA LEU A 354 -13.33 -8.67 9.02
C LEU A 354 -13.75 -10.14 9.21
N LEU A 355 -13.59 -10.70 10.42
CA LEU A 355 -13.86 -12.13 10.63
C LEU A 355 -15.31 -12.52 10.42
N PRO A 356 -16.33 -11.79 10.92
CA PRO A 356 -17.73 -12.09 10.61
C PRO A 356 -18.05 -11.94 9.12
N TRP A 357 -17.44 -10.98 8.43
CA TRP A 357 -17.62 -10.78 7.00
C TRP A 357 -16.99 -11.93 6.20
N LEU A 358 -15.80 -12.41 6.57
CA LEU A 358 -15.18 -13.61 5.98
C LEU A 358 -16.08 -14.83 6.13
N GLY A 359 -16.70 -15.04 7.31
CA GLY A 359 -17.61 -16.15 7.56
C GLY A 359 -18.86 -16.12 6.68
N LYS A 360 -19.36 -14.92 6.33
CA LYS A 360 -20.48 -14.76 5.37
C LYS A 360 -20.04 -14.97 3.92
N THR A 361 -18.86 -14.48 3.57
CA THR A 361 -18.32 -14.52 2.20
C THR A 361 -17.81 -15.91 1.83
N MET A 362 -17.22 -16.61 2.79
CA MET A 362 -16.69 -17.98 2.65
C MET A 362 -17.29 -18.88 3.74
N PRO A 363 -18.59 -19.19 3.66
CA PRO A 363 -19.23 -20.04 4.67
C PRO A 363 -18.59 -21.42 4.69
N VAL A 364 -18.42 -21.93 5.92
CA VAL A 364 -17.95 -23.30 6.17
C VAL A 364 -18.91 -24.26 5.50
N SER A 365 -18.40 -25.15 4.66
CA SER A 365 -19.19 -26.27 4.15
C SER A 365 -19.55 -27.18 5.33
N SER A 366 -20.83 -27.26 5.63
CA SER A 366 -21.37 -28.16 6.67
C SER A 366 -21.15 -29.62 6.31
#